data_102bc17146f6a41f82f5e2973a46fa8d
#
_entry.id   102bc17146f6a41f82f5e2973a46fa8d
#
_cell.length_a   1.000
_cell.length_b   1.000
_cell.length_c   1.000
_cell.angle_alpha   90.00
_cell.angle_beta   90.00
_cell.angle_gamma   90.00
#
_symmetry.space_group_name_H-M   'P 1'
#
loop_
_entity.id
_entity.type
_entity.pdbx_description
1 polymer ?
#
loop_
_entity_poly.entity_id
_entity_poly.type
_entity_poly.pdbx_seq_one_letter_code
_entity_poly.pdbx_strand_id
1 'polypeptide(L)'
;MRAIGMVLAGGSNPRMRELSNQRAVAAMPVAGSYRGIDFTLSNMSNSHIQKVAVLTQYNARSLNEHLNSSKWWDFGRKQGGLYIFTPTITAENSSWYRGTADSIYQNLGWLKRSHEPYVVIASGDAVYKMDYNKVLEYHIEKKADITVVCKDMPAGTDVSRFGVVKTDEDGRILDFEEKPVDDYDACTISCGIYVVRRRQLIELIEKCAQEERYDFVRDILIRYKHLKRIYAYRHDEYWNSISTAEAYYQTNMDFLNDDIRKYFFRTYPDVYSKVLDLPPAKYNPGADVRNSLVASGCIINGVVENSLLFKKVFVGNNCVIKNSIILNEVYIGDNTYIENCIVESRGTIRANSRYVGEDGIKIVVEKNERYVL
;
A
#
# COMPACT_ATOMS: atom_id res chain seq x y z
N MET A 1 24.04 2.44 -4.49
CA MET A 1 24.21 1.06 -5.08
C MET A 1 23.24 0.87 -6.24
N ARG A 2 23.46 -0.10 -7.16
CA ARG A 2 22.54 -0.31 -8.27
C ARG A 2 21.57 -1.44 -7.94
N ALA A 3 20.29 -1.10 -7.85
CA ALA A 3 19.21 -2.08 -7.69
C ALA A 3 18.06 -1.75 -8.64
N ILE A 4 17.23 -2.74 -8.91
CA ILE A 4 15.93 -2.57 -9.56
C ILE A 4 14.83 -2.83 -8.54
N GLY A 5 13.68 -2.19 -8.72
CA GLY A 5 12.52 -2.38 -7.88
C GLY A 5 11.50 -3.31 -8.53
N MET A 6 10.86 -4.16 -7.73
CA MET A 6 9.65 -4.89 -8.10
C MET A 6 8.58 -4.64 -7.04
N VAL A 7 7.47 -4.04 -7.42
CA VAL A 7 6.37 -3.74 -6.52
C VAL A 7 5.23 -4.73 -6.76
N LEU A 8 4.90 -5.51 -5.74
CA LEU A 8 3.78 -6.44 -5.76
C LEU A 8 2.48 -5.71 -5.43
N ALA A 9 1.62 -5.54 -6.41
CA ALA A 9 0.38 -4.77 -6.30
C ALA A 9 -0.83 -5.50 -6.92
N GLY A 10 -0.72 -6.82 -7.09
CA GLY A 10 -1.74 -7.64 -7.77
C GLY A 10 -2.68 -8.39 -6.85
N GLY A 11 -2.50 -8.33 -5.53
CA GLY A 11 -3.28 -9.08 -4.57
C GLY A 11 -4.69 -8.53 -4.36
N SER A 12 -5.64 -9.43 -4.02
CA SER A 12 -6.92 -9.10 -3.41
C SER A 12 -6.92 -9.54 -1.96
N ASN A 13 -7.60 -8.80 -1.09
CA ASN A 13 -7.74 -9.19 0.31
C ASN A 13 -9.21 -9.07 0.75
N PRO A 14 -9.88 -10.18 1.08
CA PRO A 14 -11.26 -10.16 1.55
C PRO A 14 -11.48 -9.32 2.81
N ARG A 15 -10.44 -9.12 3.64
CA ARG A 15 -10.52 -8.25 4.83
C ARG A 15 -10.66 -6.76 4.50
N MET A 16 -10.47 -6.35 3.24
CA MET A 16 -10.80 -5.01 2.75
C MET A 16 -12.29 -4.81 2.52
N ARG A 17 -13.07 -5.88 2.59
CA ARG A 17 -14.52 -5.87 2.37
C ARG A 17 -14.87 -5.16 1.05
N GLU A 18 -15.89 -4.33 1.02
CA GLU A 18 -16.39 -3.62 -0.17
C GLU A 18 -15.38 -2.64 -0.77
N LEU A 19 -14.40 -2.16 0.00
CA LEU A 19 -13.41 -1.19 -0.44
C LEU A 19 -12.52 -1.69 -1.58
N SER A 20 -12.30 -3.02 -1.67
CA SER A 20 -11.49 -3.63 -2.73
C SER A 20 -12.30 -4.09 -3.95
N ASN A 21 -13.64 -3.94 -3.94
CA ASN A 21 -14.48 -4.43 -5.03
C ASN A 21 -14.20 -3.74 -6.38
N GLN A 22 -13.76 -2.48 -6.36
CA GLN A 22 -13.56 -1.69 -7.57
C GLN A 22 -12.11 -1.26 -7.82
N ARG A 23 -11.20 -1.51 -6.87
CA ARG A 23 -9.79 -1.08 -6.98
C ARG A 23 -8.84 -2.01 -6.23
N ALA A 24 -7.61 -2.09 -6.71
CA ALA A 24 -6.53 -2.77 -6.01
C ALA A 24 -6.23 -2.08 -4.67
N VAL A 25 -5.80 -2.84 -3.65
CA VAL A 25 -5.44 -2.28 -2.33
C VAL A 25 -4.34 -1.21 -2.46
N ALA A 26 -3.35 -1.45 -3.32
CA ALA A 26 -2.29 -0.48 -3.60
C ALA A 26 -2.77 0.86 -4.19
N ALA A 27 -3.99 0.89 -4.77
CA ALA A 27 -4.61 2.09 -5.30
C ALA A 27 -5.55 2.80 -4.30
N MET A 28 -5.67 2.29 -3.07
CA MET A 28 -6.51 2.92 -2.04
C MET A 28 -6.02 4.33 -1.70
N PRO A 29 -6.93 5.31 -1.64
CA PRO A 29 -6.59 6.68 -1.26
C PRO A 29 -6.08 6.77 0.19
N VAL A 30 -5.03 7.54 0.43
CA VAL A 30 -4.40 7.74 1.75
C VAL A 30 -4.15 9.22 2.00
N ALA A 31 -4.33 9.68 3.22
CA ALA A 31 -4.00 11.04 3.69
C ALA A 31 -4.57 12.16 2.79
N GLY A 32 -5.77 11.99 2.26
CA GLY A 32 -6.48 13.00 1.45
C GLY A 32 -6.04 13.10 -0.01
N SER A 33 -4.77 12.87 -0.34
CA SER A 33 -4.24 13.15 -1.68
C SER A 33 -3.37 12.07 -2.30
N TYR A 34 -2.89 11.13 -1.51
CA TYR A 34 -1.99 10.04 -1.90
C TYR A 34 -2.74 8.74 -2.17
N ARG A 35 -2.01 7.72 -2.64
CA ARG A 35 -2.46 6.32 -2.68
C ARG A 35 -1.40 5.43 -2.02
N GLY A 36 -1.76 4.24 -1.57
CA GLY A 36 -0.84 3.33 -0.88
C GLY A 36 0.47 3.10 -1.63
N ILE A 37 0.41 2.90 -2.94
CA ILE A 37 1.60 2.66 -3.77
C ILE A 37 2.56 3.86 -3.85
N ASP A 38 2.08 5.09 -3.63
CA ASP A 38 2.90 6.30 -3.73
C ASP A 38 4.06 6.29 -2.74
N PHE A 39 3.84 5.73 -1.55
CA PHE A 39 4.88 5.61 -0.52
C PHE A 39 6.01 4.68 -0.97
N THR A 40 5.67 3.50 -1.49
CA THR A 40 6.66 2.55 -2.01
C THR A 40 7.42 3.12 -3.20
N LEU A 41 6.74 3.74 -4.17
CA LEU A 41 7.39 4.36 -5.33
C LEU A 41 8.27 5.54 -4.95
N SER A 42 7.85 6.35 -3.98
CA SER A 42 8.65 7.46 -3.46
C SER A 42 9.92 6.96 -2.77
N ASN A 43 9.83 5.90 -1.97
CA ASN A 43 11.01 5.28 -1.36
C ASN A 43 11.97 4.72 -2.42
N MET A 44 11.45 4.09 -3.49
CA MET A 44 12.28 3.64 -4.63
C MET A 44 13.01 4.81 -5.29
N SER A 45 12.29 5.89 -5.62
CA SER A 45 12.85 7.08 -6.23
C SER A 45 13.90 7.76 -5.35
N ASN A 46 13.57 7.98 -4.07
CA ASN A 46 14.47 8.58 -3.08
C ASN A 46 15.74 7.75 -2.81
N SER A 47 15.64 6.43 -2.97
CA SER A 47 16.79 5.50 -2.89
C SER A 47 17.54 5.36 -4.21
N HIS A 48 17.24 6.19 -5.23
CA HIS A 48 17.85 6.15 -6.56
C HIS A 48 17.67 4.84 -7.32
N ILE A 49 16.61 4.08 -7.02
CA ILE A 49 16.19 2.92 -7.78
C ILE A 49 15.37 3.41 -8.97
N GLN A 50 16.04 3.58 -10.12
CA GLN A 50 15.45 4.25 -11.28
C GLN A 50 14.63 3.34 -12.20
N LYS A 51 14.73 2.02 -12.02
CA LYS A 51 14.05 1.03 -12.85
C LYS A 51 13.14 0.20 -11.95
N VAL A 52 11.84 0.37 -12.11
CA VAL A 52 10.83 -0.24 -11.23
C VAL A 52 9.76 -0.93 -12.06
N ALA A 53 9.45 -2.18 -11.72
CA ALA A 53 8.30 -2.92 -12.24
C ALA A 53 7.19 -2.98 -11.20
N VAL A 54 5.96 -2.71 -11.59
CA VAL A 54 4.76 -2.89 -10.77
C VAL A 54 3.97 -4.07 -11.33
N LEU A 55 3.80 -5.11 -10.54
CA LEU A 55 3.06 -6.32 -10.92
C LEU A 55 1.62 -6.18 -10.43
N THR A 56 0.67 -6.05 -11.36
CA THR A 56 -0.75 -5.78 -11.08
C THR A 56 -1.62 -6.91 -11.60
N GLN A 57 -2.77 -7.13 -10.97
CA GLN A 57 -3.72 -8.15 -11.41
C GLN A 57 -5.17 -7.76 -11.11
N TYR A 58 -5.62 -7.90 -9.86
CA TYR A 58 -7.00 -7.63 -9.48
C TYR A 58 -7.31 -6.14 -9.49
N ASN A 59 -8.45 -5.77 -10.10
CA ASN A 59 -8.99 -4.41 -10.12
C ASN A 59 -7.94 -3.33 -10.46
N ALA A 60 -7.02 -3.68 -11.38
CA ALA A 60 -5.84 -2.88 -11.69
C ALA A 60 -6.13 -1.58 -12.45
N ARG A 61 -7.35 -1.40 -13.03
CA ARG A 61 -7.66 -0.22 -13.86
C ARG A 61 -7.31 1.10 -13.16
N SER A 62 -7.85 1.32 -11.96
CA SER A 62 -7.62 2.55 -11.20
C SER A 62 -6.15 2.74 -10.81
N LEU A 63 -5.42 1.65 -10.57
CA LEU A 63 -3.99 1.68 -10.31
C LEU A 63 -3.21 2.05 -11.58
N ASN A 64 -3.51 1.43 -12.71
CA ASN A 64 -2.86 1.71 -14.00
C ASN A 64 -3.10 3.16 -14.46
N GLU A 65 -4.32 3.68 -14.26
CA GLU A 65 -4.64 5.09 -14.52
C GLU A 65 -3.83 6.05 -13.63
N HIS A 66 -3.57 5.67 -12.39
CA HIS A 66 -2.74 6.46 -11.49
C HIS A 66 -1.27 6.46 -11.93
N LEU A 67 -0.77 5.33 -12.38
CA LEU A 67 0.61 5.10 -12.80
C LEU A 67 0.91 5.49 -14.24
N ASN A 68 -0.07 5.93 -15.03
CA ASN A 68 0.08 6.19 -16.46
C ASN A 68 1.14 7.25 -16.80
N SER A 69 1.55 8.05 -15.85
CA SER A 69 2.64 9.02 -16.00
C SER A 69 3.68 8.84 -14.89
N SER A 70 4.81 8.30 -15.25
CA SER A 70 5.92 8.01 -14.34
C SER A 70 6.68 9.25 -13.85
N LYS A 71 6.41 10.42 -14.43
CA LYS A 71 7.11 11.68 -14.11
C LYS A 71 6.95 12.13 -12.65
N TRP A 72 5.84 11.78 -12.01
CA TRP A 72 5.54 12.18 -10.64
C TRP A 72 6.52 11.60 -9.60
N TRP A 73 7.10 10.43 -9.90
CA TRP A 73 8.11 9.76 -9.06
C TRP A 73 9.51 9.81 -9.68
N ASP A 74 9.75 10.71 -10.68
CA ASP A 74 11.04 10.85 -11.38
C ASP A 74 11.53 9.57 -12.12
N PHE A 75 10.62 8.72 -12.59
CA PHE A 75 10.94 7.56 -13.40
C PHE A 75 10.94 7.83 -14.91
N GLY A 76 10.77 9.08 -15.34
CA GLY A 76 10.70 9.47 -16.75
C GLY A 76 12.04 9.69 -17.46
N ARG A 77 13.16 9.20 -16.92
CA ARG A 77 14.51 9.41 -17.44
C ARG A 77 14.84 8.48 -18.62
N LYS A 78 15.86 8.82 -19.42
CA LYS A 78 16.33 8.01 -20.57
C LYS A 78 16.76 6.61 -20.17
N GLN A 79 17.32 6.43 -18.98
CA GLN A 79 17.74 5.13 -18.45
C GLN A 79 16.92 4.86 -17.21
N GLY A 80 16.16 3.75 -17.21
CA GLY A 80 15.24 3.40 -16.14
C GLY A 80 13.80 3.32 -16.62
N GLY A 81 12.86 3.67 -15.74
CA GLY A 81 11.43 3.76 -16.03
C GLY A 81 10.56 2.99 -15.07
N LEU A 82 9.27 3.32 -15.11
CA LEU A 82 8.21 2.61 -14.42
C LEU A 82 7.51 1.68 -15.42
N TYR A 83 7.56 0.39 -15.15
CA TYR A 83 6.97 -0.66 -15.98
C TYR A 83 5.76 -1.25 -15.25
N ILE A 84 4.63 -1.32 -15.92
CA ILE A 84 3.42 -1.92 -15.35
C ILE A 84 3.19 -3.24 -16.07
N PHE A 85 3.21 -4.34 -15.32
CA PHE A 85 2.99 -5.68 -15.84
C PHE A 85 1.68 -6.25 -15.31
N THR A 86 0.86 -6.69 -16.25
CA THR A 86 -0.36 -7.46 -15.99
C THR A 86 -0.16 -8.88 -16.49
N PRO A 87 -0.93 -9.87 -16.02
CA PRO A 87 -0.94 -11.19 -16.62
C PRO A 87 -1.17 -11.10 -18.14
N THR A 88 -0.36 -11.79 -18.90
CA THR A 88 -0.41 -11.74 -20.37
C THR A 88 -0.59 -13.16 -20.91
N ILE A 89 -1.54 -13.34 -21.81
CA ILE A 89 -1.72 -14.58 -22.53
C ILE A 89 -0.58 -14.73 -23.53
N THR A 90 0.16 -15.85 -23.44
CA THR A 90 1.22 -16.22 -24.36
C THR A 90 0.99 -17.67 -24.80
N ALA A 91 1.84 -18.17 -25.70
CA ALA A 91 1.80 -19.59 -26.10
C ALA A 91 2.03 -20.54 -24.91
N GLU A 92 2.76 -20.09 -23.89
CA GLU A 92 3.16 -20.87 -22.72
C GLU A 92 2.31 -20.59 -21.47
N ASN A 93 1.54 -19.49 -21.47
CA ASN A 93 0.74 -19.08 -20.32
C ASN A 93 -0.61 -18.50 -20.77
N SER A 94 -1.69 -19.09 -20.26
CA SER A 94 -3.07 -18.63 -20.49
C SER A 94 -3.80 -18.22 -19.20
N SER A 95 -3.08 -18.15 -18.08
CA SER A 95 -3.69 -17.94 -16.75
C SER A 95 -3.23 -16.63 -16.09
N TRP A 96 -3.95 -16.27 -15.05
CA TRP A 96 -3.60 -15.21 -14.11
C TRP A 96 -2.32 -15.58 -13.34
N TYR A 97 -1.72 -14.62 -12.64
CA TYR A 97 -0.68 -14.93 -11.66
C TYR A 97 -1.25 -15.81 -10.56
N ARG A 98 -0.69 -16.99 -10.39
CA ARG A 98 -1.11 -17.99 -9.39
C ARG A 98 -0.59 -17.68 -7.98
N GLY A 99 0.37 -16.78 -7.87
CA GLY A 99 0.97 -16.33 -6.62
C GLY A 99 2.08 -15.32 -6.85
N THR A 100 2.72 -14.91 -5.77
CA THR A 100 3.74 -13.85 -5.80
C THR A 100 5.01 -14.28 -6.54
N ALA A 101 5.45 -15.54 -6.41
CA ALA A 101 6.58 -16.07 -7.19
C ALA A 101 6.22 -16.24 -8.68
N ASP A 102 5.00 -16.66 -8.99
CA ASP A 102 4.54 -16.79 -10.38
C ASP A 102 4.45 -15.44 -11.09
N SER A 103 4.02 -14.38 -10.39
CA SER A 103 4.01 -13.03 -10.97
C SER A 103 5.41 -12.55 -11.37
N ILE A 104 6.43 -12.91 -10.60
CA ILE A 104 7.83 -12.64 -10.94
C ILE A 104 8.27 -13.52 -12.11
N TYR A 105 7.90 -14.81 -12.11
CA TYR A 105 8.26 -15.76 -13.15
C TYR A 105 7.73 -15.34 -14.53
N GLN A 106 6.46 -14.98 -14.64
CA GLN A 106 5.86 -14.54 -15.90
C GLN A 106 6.54 -13.27 -16.46
N ASN A 107 7.24 -12.50 -15.62
CA ASN A 107 7.98 -11.30 -16.00
C ASN A 107 9.51 -11.49 -15.96
N LEU A 108 9.99 -12.72 -15.89
CA LEU A 108 11.40 -13.06 -15.71
C LEU A 108 12.29 -12.52 -16.85
N GLY A 109 11.76 -12.42 -18.06
CA GLY A 109 12.46 -11.83 -19.21
C GLY A 109 12.91 -10.39 -18.97
N TRP A 110 12.15 -9.60 -18.21
CA TRP A 110 12.55 -8.24 -17.82
C TRP A 110 13.73 -8.26 -16.83
N LEU A 111 13.73 -9.16 -15.85
CA LEU A 111 14.85 -9.36 -14.93
C LEU A 111 16.11 -9.84 -15.64
N LYS A 112 15.99 -10.78 -16.58
CA LYS A 112 17.12 -11.32 -17.37
C LYS A 112 17.80 -10.25 -18.23
N ARG A 113 17.03 -9.33 -18.81
CA ARG A 113 17.54 -8.20 -19.58
C ARG A 113 18.08 -7.04 -18.74
N SER A 114 17.90 -7.07 -17.43
CA SER A 114 18.41 -6.06 -16.51
C SER A 114 19.86 -6.31 -16.13
N HIS A 115 20.60 -5.26 -15.78
CA HIS A 115 22.04 -5.34 -15.48
C HIS A 115 22.36 -5.04 -14.01
N GLU A 116 21.41 -4.54 -13.27
CA GLU A 116 21.54 -4.21 -11.85
C GLU A 116 21.74 -5.49 -11.02
N PRO A 117 22.70 -5.49 -10.06
CA PRO A 117 23.05 -6.72 -9.32
C PRO A 117 21.99 -7.13 -8.28
N TYR A 118 21.19 -6.20 -7.79
CA TYR A 118 20.21 -6.44 -6.73
C TYR A 118 18.78 -6.14 -7.18
N VAL A 119 17.83 -6.80 -6.54
CA VAL A 119 16.39 -6.56 -6.66
C VAL A 119 15.83 -6.24 -5.29
N VAL A 120 15.11 -5.12 -5.21
CA VAL A 120 14.26 -4.79 -4.06
C VAL A 120 12.83 -5.14 -4.43
N ILE A 121 12.26 -6.13 -3.75
CA ILE A 121 10.86 -6.52 -3.88
C ILE A 121 10.11 -5.85 -2.73
N ALA A 122 9.02 -5.15 -3.00
CA ALA A 122 8.22 -4.50 -1.98
C ALA A 122 6.72 -4.61 -2.26
N SER A 123 5.90 -4.69 -1.21
CA SER A 123 4.45 -4.59 -1.34
C SER A 123 4.02 -3.15 -1.62
N GLY A 124 2.99 -2.97 -2.43
CA GLY A 124 2.41 -1.66 -2.77
C GLY A 124 1.28 -1.21 -1.83
N ASP A 125 0.99 -1.96 -0.76
CA ASP A 125 -0.13 -1.77 0.15
C ASP A 125 0.27 -1.36 1.57
N ALA A 126 1.41 -0.68 1.71
CA ALA A 126 1.89 -0.19 3.00
C ALA A 126 2.26 1.31 2.94
N VAL A 127 2.08 1.98 4.07
CA VAL A 127 2.42 3.39 4.28
C VAL A 127 3.65 3.47 5.17
N TYR A 128 4.77 3.97 4.60
CA TYR A 128 6.05 4.05 5.29
C TYR A 128 7.04 4.95 4.55
N LYS A 129 8.10 5.36 5.22
CA LYS A 129 9.32 5.92 4.60
C LYS A 129 10.49 5.00 4.85
N MET A 130 11.34 4.79 3.85
CA MET A 130 12.52 3.93 3.97
C MET A 130 13.57 4.31 2.94
N ASP A 131 14.82 4.34 3.38
CA ASP A 131 15.98 4.36 2.49
C ASP A 131 16.44 2.93 2.20
N TYR A 132 16.12 2.43 1.01
CA TYR A 132 16.53 1.09 0.60
C TYR A 132 18.05 0.93 0.45
N ASN A 133 18.82 2.02 0.36
CA ASN A 133 20.28 1.90 0.35
C ASN A 133 20.79 1.34 1.66
N LYS A 134 20.21 1.72 2.81
CA LYS A 134 20.57 1.16 4.12
C LYS A 134 20.30 -0.34 4.20
N VAL A 135 19.19 -0.80 3.62
CA VAL A 135 18.85 -2.23 3.54
C VAL A 135 19.82 -2.98 2.64
N LEU A 136 20.21 -2.37 1.50
CA LEU A 136 21.20 -2.93 0.57
C LEU A 136 22.61 -3.00 1.22
N GLU A 137 23.02 -1.99 1.97
CA GLU A 137 24.28 -1.97 2.73
C GLU A 137 24.30 -3.11 3.75
N TYR A 138 23.25 -3.24 4.54
CA TYR A 138 23.11 -4.34 5.49
C TYR A 138 23.13 -5.71 4.80
N HIS A 139 22.43 -5.85 3.67
CA HIS A 139 22.43 -7.09 2.87
C HIS A 139 23.86 -7.51 2.45
N ILE A 140 24.67 -6.54 2.05
CA ILE A 140 26.06 -6.78 1.62
C ILE A 140 26.96 -7.09 2.80
N GLU A 141 26.84 -6.32 3.91
CA GLU A 141 27.60 -6.51 5.14
C GLU A 141 27.39 -7.91 5.72
N LYS A 142 26.15 -8.34 5.84
CA LYS A 142 25.77 -9.69 6.29
C LYS A 142 26.10 -10.79 5.27
N LYS A 143 26.54 -10.44 4.07
CA LYS A 143 26.71 -11.38 2.96
C LYS A 143 25.45 -12.24 2.77
N ALA A 144 24.30 -11.63 2.96
CA ALA A 144 23.01 -12.31 2.92
C ALA A 144 22.69 -12.86 1.53
N ASP A 145 21.95 -13.93 1.50
CA ASP A 145 21.33 -14.43 0.25
C ASP A 145 19.99 -13.72 0.04
N ILE A 146 19.22 -13.53 1.13
CA ILE A 146 17.99 -12.75 1.16
C ILE A 146 17.99 -11.91 2.43
N THR A 147 17.60 -10.64 2.31
CA THR A 147 17.30 -9.78 3.47
C THR A 147 15.80 -9.50 3.49
N VAL A 148 15.18 -9.69 4.63
CA VAL A 148 13.77 -9.41 4.90
C VAL A 148 13.70 -8.16 5.77
N VAL A 149 12.96 -7.16 5.37
CA VAL A 149 12.66 -6.02 6.24
C VAL A 149 11.60 -6.44 7.25
N CYS A 150 11.89 -6.22 8.51
CA CYS A 150 11.06 -6.64 9.63
C CYS A 150 10.75 -5.48 10.57
N LYS A 151 9.65 -5.58 11.29
CA LYS A 151 9.24 -4.62 12.32
C LYS A 151 8.82 -5.37 13.58
N ASP A 152 9.21 -4.83 14.73
CA ASP A 152 8.78 -5.35 16.02
C ASP A 152 7.39 -4.79 16.34
N MET A 153 6.48 -5.68 16.70
CA MET A 153 5.10 -5.36 17.02
C MET A 153 4.86 -5.60 18.52
N PRO A 154 4.16 -4.65 19.18
CA PRO A 154 3.81 -4.81 20.59
C PRO A 154 2.80 -5.95 20.81
N ALA A 155 2.73 -6.44 22.04
CA ALA A 155 1.73 -7.41 22.46
C ALA A 155 0.31 -6.94 22.16
N GLY A 156 -0.56 -7.87 21.77
CA GLY A 156 -1.96 -7.60 21.43
C GLY A 156 -2.19 -7.02 20.03
N THR A 157 -1.15 -6.94 19.19
CA THR A 157 -1.32 -6.56 17.78
C THR A 157 -1.80 -7.76 16.96
N ASP A 158 -2.84 -7.58 16.13
CA ASP A 158 -3.28 -8.61 15.16
C ASP A 158 -2.19 -8.80 14.09
N VAL A 159 -1.45 -9.89 14.21
CA VAL A 159 -0.37 -10.29 13.30
C VAL A 159 -0.80 -11.39 12.32
N SER A 160 -2.04 -11.85 12.38
CA SER A 160 -2.59 -12.95 11.57
C SER A 160 -2.53 -12.76 10.05
N ARG A 161 -2.15 -11.56 9.60
CA ARG A 161 -2.00 -11.21 8.18
C ARG A 161 -0.54 -11.12 7.71
N PHE A 162 0.40 -11.25 8.64
CA PHE A 162 1.83 -11.10 8.36
C PHE A 162 2.58 -12.42 8.51
N GLY A 163 3.79 -12.45 8.01
CA GLY A 163 4.74 -13.48 8.39
C GLY A 163 5.43 -13.10 9.69
N VAL A 164 5.41 -13.98 10.69
CA VAL A 164 6.13 -13.81 11.95
C VAL A 164 7.51 -14.44 11.84
N VAL A 165 8.52 -13.73 12.32
CA VAL A 165 9.94 -14.07 12.14
C VAL A 165 10.59 -14.22 13.49
N LYS A 166 11.37 -15.32 13.68
CA LYS A 166 12.27 -15.51 14.83
C LYS A 166 13.71 -15.39 14.34
N THR A 167 14.52 -14.60 15.04
CA THR A 167 15.92 -14.36 14.68
C THR A 167 16.85 -14.73 15.83
N ASP A 168 18.11 -15.01 15.48
CA ASP A 168 19.21 -15.03 16.47
C ASP A 168 19.68 -13.60 16.80
N GLU A 169 20.72 -13.51 17.64
CA GLU A 169 21.32 -12.24 18.08
C GLU A 169 21.98 -11.46 16.93
N ASP A 170 22.44 -12.15 15.88
CA ASP A 170 23.04 -11.55 14.69
C ASP A 170 22.01 -11.11 13.65
N GLY A 171 20.72 -11.35 13.89
CA GLY A 171 19.61 -11.03 12.98
C GLY A 171 19.35 -12.06 11.91
N ARG A 172 19.98 -13.26 11.96
CA ARG A 172 19.69 -14.36 11.05
C ARG A 172 18.32 -14.94 11.37
N ILE A 173 17.51 -15.16 10.35
CA ILE A 173 16.19 -15.76 10.49
C ILE A 173 16.33 -17.25 10.75
N LEU A 174 15.87 -17.68 11.92
CA LEU A 174 15.83 -19.07 12.35
C LEU A 174 14.50 -19.74 11.99
N ASP A 175 13.41 -18.98 12.12
CA ASP A 175 12.07 -19.45 11.82
C ASP A 175 11.22 -18.35 11.17
N PHE A 176 10.28 -18.79 10.34
CA PHE A 176 9.35 -17.93 9.64
C PHE A 176 7.98 -18.63 9.54
N GLU A 177 6.97 -18.05 10.15
CA GLU A 177 5.60 -18.54 10.13
C GLU A 177 4.70 -17.57 9.36
N GLU A 178 4.12 -18.02 8.24
CA GLU A 178 3.26 -17.19 7.41
C GLU A 178 1.82 -17.23 7.89
N LYS A 179 1.30 -16.06 8.26
CA LYS A 179 -0.09 -15.86 8.69
C LYS A 179 -0.49 -16.80 9.83
N PRO A 180 0.14 -16.65 11.01
CA PRO A 180 -0.16 -17.50 12.16
C PRO A 180 -1.61 -17.38 12.59
N VAL A 181 -2.11 -18.45 13.19
CA VAL A 181 -3.46 -18.49 13.77
C VAL A 181 -3.43 -18.10 15.25
N ASP A 182 -2.29 -18.35 15.90
CA ASP A 182 -2.11 -18.09 17.32
C ASP A 182 -1.78 -16.63 17.61
N ASP A 183 -2.20 -16.13 18.76
CA ASP A 183 -1.84 -14.82 19.26
C ASP A 183 -0.39 -14.81 19.76
N TYR A 184 0.31 -13.72 19.52
CA TYR A 184 1.67 -13.49 19.98
C TYR A 184 1.69 -12.35 21.01
N ASP A 185 2.44 -12.56 22.11
CA ASP A 185 2.63 -11.52 23.13
C ASP A 185 3.34 -10.30 22.54
N ALA A 186 4.54 -10.51 22.00
CA ALA A 186 5.29 -9.54 21.21
C ALA A 186 6.08 -10.32 20.15
N CYS A 187 6.11 -9.81 18.92
CA CYS A 187 6.75 -10.53 17.82
C CYS A 187 7.35 -9.60 16.78
N THR A 188 8.22 -10.16 15.97
CA THR A 188 8.76 -9.50 14.79
C THR A 188 8.01 -9.97 13.56
N ILE A 189 7.50 -9.04 12.77
CA ILE A 189 6.79 -9.34 11.52
C ILE A 189 7.62 -8.98 10.30
N SER A 190 7.38 -9.67 9.20
CA SER A 190 7.86 -9.28 7.87
C SER A 190 7.01 -8.14 7.30
N CYS A 191 7.67 -7.08 6.83
CA CYS A 191 7.03 -5.95 6.19
C CYS A 191 6.69 -6.19 4.70
N GLY A 192 6.94 -7.40 4.17
CA GLY A 192 6.73 -7.67 2.75
C GLY A 192 7.74 -6.97 1.84
N ILE A 193 8.93 -6.68 2.35
CA ILE A 193 10.00 -6.01 1.63
C ILE A 193 11.26 -6.90 1.70
N TYR A 194 11.83 -7.19 0.53
CA TYR A 194 12.93 -8.13 0.39
C TYR A 194 14.04 -7.59 -0.49
N VAL A 195 15.29 -7.89 -0.14
CA VAL A 195 16.46 -7.64 -0.98
C VAL A 195 17.11 -8.97 -1.34
N VAL A 196 17.34 -9.18 -2.65
CA VAL A 196 17.92 -10.42 -3.20
C VAL A 196 18.88 -10.07 -4.32
N ARG A 197 19.95 -10.83 -4.49
CA ARG A 197 20.79 -10.72 -5.70
C ARG A 197 19.99 -11.16 -6.93
N ARG A 198 20.01 -10.36 -8.01
CA ARG A 198 19.21 -10.60 -9.21
C ARG A 198 19.41 -12.00 -9.81
N ARG A 199 20.65 -12.45 -9.94
CA ARG A 199 20.95 -13.80 -10.48
C ARG A 199 20.34 -14.90 -9.61
N GLN A 200 20.50 -14.78 -8.30
CA GLN A 200 19.94 -15.74 -7.35
C GLN A 200 18.40 -15.73 -7.36
N LEU A 201 17.77 -14.56 -7.48
CA LEU A 201 16.31 -14.47 -7.61
C LEU A 201 15.84 -15.21 -8.87
N ILE A 202 16.51 -15.01 -10.01
CA ILE A 202 16.19 -15.71 -11.26
C ILE A 202 16.25 -17.23 -11.07
N GLU A 203 17.34 -17.76 -10.49
CA GLU A 203 17.50 -19.19 -10.24
C GLU A 203 16.43 -19.76 -9.32
N LEU A 204 16.09 -19.05 -8.22
CA LEU A 204 15.06 -19.47 -7.28
C LEU A 204 13.67 -19.49 -7.93
N ILE A 205 13.34 -18.47 -8.70
CA ILE A 205 12.04 -18.35 -9.39
C ILE A 205 11.90 -19.40 -10.49
N GLU A 206 12.94 -19.67 -11.29
CA GLU A 206 12.91 -20.73 -12.31
C GLU A 206 12.71 -22.11 -11.67
N LYS A 207 13.37 -22.36 -10.55
CA LYS A 207 13.21 -23.61 -9.81
C LYS A 207 11.79 -23.74 -9.22
N CYS A 208 11.23 -22.68 -8.65
CA CYS A 208 9.85 -22.68 -8.19
C CYS A 208 8.86 -22.99 -9.32
N ALA A 209 9.05 -22.40 -10.50
CA ALA A 209 8.17 -22.65 -11.63
C ALA A 209 8.25 -24.11 -12.13
N GLN A 210 9.46 -24.71 -12.20
CA GLN A 210 9.65 -26.11 -12.56
C GLN A 210 8.97 -27.09 -11.58
N GLU A 211 8.86 -26.70 -10.32
CA GLU A 211 8.26 -27.49 -9.26
C GLU A 211 6.77 -27.14 -9.02
N GLU A 212 6.16 -26.32 -9.89
CA GLU A 212 4.77 -25.83 -9.76
C GLU A 212 4.49 -25.13 -8.44
N ARG A 213 5.43 -24.31 -7.97
CA ARG A 213 5.36 -23.52 -6.74
C ARG A 213 5.23 -22.04 -7.06
N TYR A 214 4.30 -21.37 -6.40
CA TYR A 214 3.85 -20.05 -6.84
C TYR A 214 3.96 -18.94 -5.80
N ASP A 215 4.23 -19.27 -4.54
CA ASP A 215 4.29 -18.31 -3.44
C ASP A 215 5.73 -17.98 -3.04
N PHE A 216 6.07 -16.70 -3.02
CA PHE A 216 7.43 -16.24 -2.70
C PHE A 216 7.80 -16.53 -1.22
N VAL A 217 6.88 -16.32 -0.29
CA VAL A 217 7.14 -16.51 1.13
C VAL A 217 7.25 -18.01 1.45
N ARG A 218 6.25 -18.79 1.11
CA ARG A 218 6.18 -20.22 1.41
C ARG A 218 7.25 -21.03 0.68
N ASP A 219 7.38 -20.77 -0.61
CA ASP A 219 8.18 -21.62 -1.50
C ASP A 219 9.64 -21.18 -1.61
N ILE A 220 9.97 -19.96 -1.18
CA ILE A 220 11.35 -19.47 -1.13
C ILE A 220 11.80 -19.20 0.30
N LEU A 221 11.17 -18.27 1.04
CA LEU A 221 11.68 -17.88 2.35
C LEU A 221 11.61 -19.03 3.35
N ILE A 222 10.43 -19.61 3.56
CA ILE A 222 10.23 -20.69 4.54
C ILE A 222 11.00 -21.95 4.13
N ARG A 223 10.90 -22.33 2.85
CA ARG A 223 11.54 -23.54 2.34
C ARG A 223 13.06 -23.51 2.45
N TYR A 224 13.68 -22.36 2.15
CA TYR A 224 15.13 -22.23 2.13
C TYR A 224 15.73 -21.61 3.39
N LYS A 225 14.95 -21.39 4.47
CA LYS A 225 15.41 -20.73 5.70
C LYS A 225 16.66 -21.34 6.33
N HIS A 226 16.83 -22.66 6.24
CA HIS A 226 18.00 -23.36 6.75
C HIS A 226 19.14 -23.52 5.72
N LEU A 227 18.85 -23.40 4.43
CA LEU A 227 19.81 -23.59 3.35
C LEU A 227 20.43 -22.28 2.85
N LYS A 228 19.77 -21.17 3.09
CA LYS A 228 20.18 -19.82 2.69
C LYS A 228 20.45 -18.94 3.90
N ARG A 229 21.30 -17.96 3.69
CA ARG A 229 21.55 -16.91 4.71
C ARG A 229 20.50 -15.83 4.58
N ILE A 230 19.41 -15.99 5.33
CA ILE A 230 18.30 -15.05 5.38
C ILE A 230 18.42 -14.22 6.64
N TYR A 231 18.48 -12.90 6.49
CA TYR A 231 18.65 -11.95 7.59
C TYR A 231 17.48 -10.98 7.69
N ALA A 232 17.13 -10.59 8.90
CA ALA A 232 16.13 -9.60 9.21
C ALA A 232 16.78 -8.21 9.37
N TYR A 233 16.34 -7.24 8.57
CA TYR A 233 16.67 -5.84 8.76
C TYR A 233 15.56 -5.18 9.57
N ARG A 234 15.86 -4.64 10.75
CA ARG A 234 14.89 -3.98 11.63
C ARG A 234 14.55 -2.58 11.14
N HIS A 235 13.25 -2.29 11.00
CA HIS A 235 12.72 -0.98 10.65
C HIS A 235 11.95 -0.41 11.83
N ASP A 236 12.51 0.59 12.50
CA ASP A 236 11.97 1.15 13.74
C ASP A 236 11.00 2.33 13.51
N GLU A 237 10.98 2.89 12.29
CA GLU A 237 10.15 4.02 11.95
C GLU A 237 8.69 3.60 11.65
N TYR A 238 7.85 4.58 11.34
CA TYR A 238 6.45 4.34 11.00
C TYR A 238 6.30 3.39 9.79
N TRP A 239 5.55 2.34 9.96
CA TRP A 239 5.15 1.39 8.91
C TRP A 239 3.79 0.80 9.26
N ASN A 240 2.80 0.91 8.37
CA ASN A 240 1.50 0.25 8.50
C ASN A 240 1.05 -0.30 7.14
N SER A 241 0.57 -1.55 7.13
CA SER A 241 -0.11 -2.12 5.97
C SER A 241 -1.58 -1.71 5.99
N ILE A 242 -2.09 -1.31 4.82
CA ILE A 242 -3.49 -0.93 4.61
C ILE A 242 -4.34 -2.08 4.03
N SER A 243 -3.96 -3.31 4.32
CA SER A 243 -4.56 -4.51 3.69
C SER A 243 -5.85 -5.02 4.37
N THR A 244 -6.34 -4.34 5.42
CA THR A 244 -7.66 -4.59 6.01
C THR A 244 -8.42 -3.28 6.18
N ALA A 245 -9.75 -3.33 6.27
CA ALA A 245 -10.57 -2.13 6.43
C ALA A 245 -10.23 -1.37 7.73
N GLU A 246 -9.98 -2.09 8.82
CA GLU A 246 -9.59 -1.53 10.12
C GLU A 246 -8.22 -0.86 10.07
N ALA A 247 -7.22 -1.55 9.50
CA ALA A 247 -5.88 -0.98 9.35
C ALA A 247 -5.86 0.21 8.37
N TYR A 248 -6.64 0.15 7.31
CA TYR A 248 -6.81 1.25 6.38
C TYR A 248 -7.42 2.47 7.07
N TYR A 249 -8.48 2.26 7.87
CA TYR A 249 -9.09 3.32 8.66
C TYR A 249 -8.08 3.92 9.64
N GLN A 250 -7.44 3.10 10.47
CA GLN A 250 -6.49 3.58 11.46
C GLN A 250 -5.32 4.32 10.82
N THR A 251 -4.75 3.78 9.75
CA THR A 251 -3.62 4.43 9.03
C THR A 251 -4.01 5.81 8.49
N ASN A 252 -5.24 5.98 8.00
CA ASN A 252 -5.72 7.29 7.58
C ASN A 252 -5.94 8.23 8.78
N MET A 253 -6.55 7.74 9.87
CA MET A 253 -6.79 8.54 11.08
C MET A 253 -5.48 8.98 11.75
N ASP A 254 -4.40 8.20 11.64
CA ASP A 254 -3.07 8.58 12.15
C ASP A 254 -2.58 9.90 11.53
N PHE A 255 -2.97 10.22 10.30
CA PHE A 255 -2.64 11.50 9.67
C PHE A 255 -3.34 12.72 10.28
N LEU A 256 -4.29 12.54 11.19
CA LEU A 256 -4.82 13.64 12.02
C LEU A 256 -3.79 14.08 13.08
N ASN A 257 -2.81 13.24 13.41
CA ASN A 257 -1.68 13.61 14.25
C ASN A 257 -0.70 14.48 13.45
N ASP A 258 -0.36 15.66 14.00
CA ASP A 258 0.55 16.63 13.35
C ASP A 258 1.98 16.09 13.21
N ASP A 259 2.47 15.30 14.14
CA ASP A 259 3.83 14.73 14.09
C ASP A 259 3.96 13.71 12.96
N ILE A 260 2.92 12.91 12.72
CA ILE A 260 2.88 11.97 11.58
C ILE A 260 2.84 12.74 10.25
N ARG A 261 2.04 13.81 10.16
CA ARG A 261 2.03 14.66 8.97
C ARG A 261 3.37 15.33 8.73
N LYS A 262 4.02 15.84 9.77
CA LYS A 262 5.37 16.43 9.67
C LYS A 262 6.38 15.40 9.18
N TYR A 263 6.37 14.20 9.75
CA TYR A 263 7.25 13.10 9.35
C TYR A 263 7.08 12.78 7.86
N PHE A 264 5.85 12.61 7.38
CA PHE A 264 5.62 12.22 5.99
C PHE A 264 5.78 13.37 4.99
N PHE A 265 5.31 14.58 5.30
CA PHE A 265 5.11 15.64 4.31
C PHE A 265 5.95 16.91 4.50
N ARG A 266 6.66 17.02 5.61
CA ARG A 266 7.53 18.18 5.89
C ARG A 266 8.98 17.80 6.18
N THR A 267 9.26 16.53 6.43
CA THR A 267 10.61 16.02 6.67
C THR A 267 11.10 15.29 5.43
N TYR A 268 12.29 15.63 4.95
CA TYR A 268 12.92 14.91 3.85
C TYR A 268 13.20 13.43 4.24
N PRO A 269 13.09 12.47 3.31
CA PRO A 269 12.73 12.60 1.90
C PRO A 269 11.22 12.80 1.67
N ASP A 270 10.89 13.45 0.54
CA ASP A 270 9.51 13.74 0.17
C ASP A 270 8.74 12.51 -0.28
N VAL A 271 7.43 12.53 -0.06
CA VAL A 271 6.50 11.57 -0.65
C VAL A 271 5.85 12.17 -1.88
N TYR A 272 6.02 11.52 -3.03
CA TYR A 272 5.50 11.98 -4.32
C TYR A 272 4.16 11.31 -4.64
N SER A 273 3.31 12.01 -5.37
CA SER A 273 2.05 11.48 -5.88
C SER A 273 1.65 12.22 -7.15
N LYS A 274 0.69 11.66 -7.88
CA LYS A 274 0.08 12.32 -9.02
C LYS A 274 -0.68 13.56 -8.56
N VAL A 275 -0.22 14.72 -8.99
CA VAL A 275 -0.89 16.00 -8.71
C VAL A 275 -2.10 16.14 -9.63
N LEU A 276 -3.24 16.51 -9.05
CA LEU A 276 -4.43 16.95 -9.77
C LEU A 276 -4.60 18.45 -9.55
N ASP A 277 -4.79 19.19 -10.63
CA ASP A 277 -5.04 20.61 -10.58
C ASP A 277 -6.51 20.87 -10.19
N LEU A 278 -6.74 21.04 -8.90
CA LEU A 278 -8.04 21.26 -8.30
C LEU A 278 -8.05 22.54 -7.47
N PRO A 279 -9.18 23.25 -7.39
CA PRO A 279 -9.30 24.42 -6.53
C PRO A 279 -9.12 24.05 -5.05
N PRO A 280 -8.72 24.99 -4.19
CA PRO A 280 -8.72 24.78 -2.76
C PRO A 280 -10.10 24.42 -2.22
N ALA A 281 -10.13 23.84 -1.03
CA ALA A 281 -11.40 23.56 -0.35
C ALA A 281 -12.14 24.86 -0.01
N LYS A 282 -13.46 24.85 -0.19
CA LYS A 282 -14.34 25.97 0.12
C LYS A 282 -15.17 25.67 1.35
N TYR A 283 -15.16 26.59 2.29
CA TYR A 283 -15.95 26.55 3.53
C TYR A 283 -17.00 27.63 3.45
N ASN A 284 -18.28 27.27 3.42
CA ASN A 284 -19.39 28.20 3.35
C ASN A 284 -19.85 28.60 4.77
N PRO A 285 -20.64 29.67 4.91
CA PRO A 285 -21.22 30.05 6.19
C PRO A 285 -21.96 28.87 6.86
N GLY A 286 -21.66 28.60 8.12
CA GLY A 286 -22.18 27.45 8.85
C GLY A 286 -21.26 26.22 8.87
N ALA A 287 -20.17 26.21 8.10
CA ALA A 287 -19.17 25.18 8.20
C ALA A 287 -18.38 25.29 9.51
N ASP A 288 -18.27 24.19 10.22
CA ASP A 288 -17.42 24.04 11.42
C ASP A 288 -16.53 22.79 11.26
N VAL A 289 -15.24 23.02 11.06
CA VAL A 289 -14.29 21.93 10.78
C VAL A 289 -13.23 21.90 11.87
N ARG A 290 -13.14 20.76 12.58
CA ARG A 290 -12.25 20.57 13.72
C ARG A 290 -11.44 19.30 13.54
N ASN A 291 -10.13 19.37 13.84
CA ASN A 291 -9.21 18.25 13.80
C ASN A 291 -9.42 17.33 12.57
N SER A 292 -9.48 17.90 11.40
CA SER A 292 -9.83 17.18 10.17
C SER A 292 -8.92 17.54 9.02
N LEU A 293 -8.73 16.59 8.09
CA LEU A 293 -8.03 16.83 6.82
C LEU A 293 -9.07 16.96 5.71
N VAL A 294 -9.02 18.08 4.99
CA VAL A 294 -9.91 18.36 3.87
C VAL A 294 -9.07 18.58 2.61
N ALA A 295 -9.23 17.69 1.64
CA ALA A 295 -8.48 17.75 0.39
C ALA A 295 -9.06 18.78 -0.59
N SER A 296 -8.31 19.05 -1.66
CA SER A 296 -8.68 20.03 -2.68
C SER A 296 -10.01 19.70 -3.37
N GLY A 297 -10.73 20.76 -3.76
CA GLY A 297 -12.01 20.68 -4.47
C GLY A 297 -13.22 20.36 -3.57
N CYS A 298 -13.05 20.26 -2.25
CA CYS A 298 -14.16 20.05 -1.32
C CYS A 298 -15.00 21.32 -1.12
N ILE A 299 -16.30 21.14 -0.87
CA ILE A 299 -17.24 22.21 -0.49
C ILE A 299 -17.94 21.76 0.78
N ILE A 300 -17.80 22.54 1.85
CA ILE A 300 -18.27 22.18 3.17
C ILE A 300 -19.31 23.20 3.65
N ASN A 301 -20.53 22.71 3.99
CA ASN A 301 -21.61 23.51 4.56
C ASN A 301 -22.04 23.03 5.96
N GLY A 302 -21.44 21.98 6.48
CA GLY A 302 -21.80 21.33 7.74
C GLY A 302 -20.65 21.22 8.72
N VAL A 303 -20.83 20.39 9.74
CA VAL A 303 -19.85 20.10 10.80
C VAL A 303 -19.01 18.89 10.41
N VAL A 304 -17.69 19.00 10.50
CA VAL A 304 -16.74 17.92 10.25
C VAL A 304 -15.75 17.85 11.40
N GLU A 305 -15.71 16.73 12.09
CA GLU A 305 -14.88 16.53 13.28
C GLU A 305 -14.11 15.21 13.19
N ASN A 306 -12.80 15.23 13.54
CA ASN A 306 -11.92 14.06 13.54
C ASN A 306 -12.05 13.22 12.27
N SER A 307 -12.07 13.82 11.10
CA SER A 307 -12.42 13.14 9.85
C SER A 307 -11.47 13.50 8.71
N LEU A 308 -11.41 12.62 7.72
CA LEU A 308 -10.69 12.86 6.48
C LEU A 308 -11.68 12.96 5.31
N LEU A 309 -11.67 14.09 4.61
CA LEU A 309 -12.41 14.31 3.38
C LEU A 309 -11.42 14.34 2.21
N PHE A 310 -11.57 13.39 1.31
CA PHE A 310 -10.75 13.28 0.11
C PHE A 310 -11.23 14.27 -0.97
N LYS A 311 -10.60 14.22 -2.15
CA LYS A 311 -10.80 15.23 -3.21
C LYS A 311 -12.26 15.33 -3.67
N LYS A 312 -12.74 16.57 -3.89
CA LYS A 312 -14.06 16.88 -4.45
C LYS A 312 -15.26 16.33 -3.65
N VAL A 313 -15.14 16.25 -2.33
CA VAL A 313 -16.28 15.91 -1.48
C VAL A 313 -17.17 17.13 -1.30
N PHE A 314 -18.48 16.92 -1.42
CA PHE A 314 -19.50 17.92 -1.09
C PHE A 314 -20.23 17.52 0.18
N VAL A 315 -20.26 18.41 1.16
CA VAL A 315 -20.99 18.25 2.42
C VAL A 315 -22.13 19.27 2.46
N GLY A 316 -23.36 18.77 2.51
CA GLY A 316 -24.58 19.57 2.55
C GLY A 316 -24.79 20.35 3.85
N ASN A 317 -25.86 21.14 3.89
CA ASN A 317 -26.24 21.95 5.06
C ASN A 317 -26.70 21.05 6.22
N ASN A 318 -26.43 21.48 7.45
CA ASN A 318 -26.79 20.76 8.69
C ASN A 318 -26.27 19.31 8.74
N CYS A 319 -25.25 18.98 7.94
CA CYS A 319 -24.59 17.69 8.05
C CYS A 319 -23.64 17.64 9.24
N VAL A 320 -23.49 16.46 9.82
CA VAL A 320 -22.52 16.19 10.88
C VAL A 320 -21.73 14.94 10.50
N ILE A 321 -20.41 15.08 10.34
CA ILE A 321 -19.49 14.01 10.01
C ILE A 321 -18.48 13.90 11.14
N LYS A 322 -18.38 12.72 11.76
CA LYS A 322 -17.47 12.45 12.87
C LYS A 322 -16.69 11.17 12.69
N ASN A 323 -15.42 11.18 13.09
CA ASN A 323 -14.57 9.99 13.11
C ASN A 323 -14.69 9.17 11.81
N SER A 324 -14.71 9.82 10.65
CA SER A 324 -15.08 9.18 9.40
C SER A 324 -14.11 9.52 8.27
N ILE A 325 -14.04 8.64 7.31
CA ILE A 325 -13.25 8.79 6.08
C ILE A 325 -14.23 8.89 4.91
N ILE A 326 -14.26 10.03 4.24
CA ILE A 326 -15.09 10.26 3.06
C ILE A 326 -14.18 10.26 1.84
N LEU A 327 -14.31 9.26 0.98
CA LEU A 327 -13.44 9.10 -0.18
C LEU A 327 -13.80 10.07 -1.32
N ASN A 328 -13.05 10.01 -2.43
CA ASN A 328 -13.12 10.99 -3.50
C ASN A 328 -14.51 11.11 -4.14
N GLU A 329 -14.90 12.35 -4.47
CA GLU A 329 -16.08 12.64 -5.29
C GLU A 329 -17.41 12.20 -4.67
N VAL A 330 -17.47 12.08 -3.33
CA VAL A 330 -18.71 11.79 -2.60
C VAL A 330 -19.55 13.05 -2.45
N TYR A 331 -20.84 12.91 -2.70
CA TYR A 331 -21.85 13.94 -2.41
C TYR A 331 -22.67 13.55 -1.19
N ILE A 332 -22.73 14.42 -0.20
CA ILE A 332 -23.53 14.22 1.01
C ILE A 332 -24.65 15.26 1.03
N GLY A 333 -25.88 14.78 0.94
CA GLY A 333 -27.08 15.61 0.98
C GLY A 333 -27.35 16.20 2.37
N ASP A 334 -28.17 17.25 2.43
CA ASP A 334 -28.47 18.01 3.63
C ASP A 334 -29.02 17.14 4.80
N ASN A 335 -28.83 17.62 6.03
CA ASN A 335 -29.34 16.99 7.24
C ASN A 335 -28.84 15.54 7.45
N THR A 336 -27.64 15.21 6.99
CA THR A 336 -27.08 13.86 7.07
C THR A 336 -26.12 13.74 8.26
N TYR A 337 -26.20 12.61 8.96
CA TYR A 337 -25.32 12.26 10.08
C TYR A 337 -24.48 11.04 9.72
N ILE A 338 -23.14 11.17 9.82
CA ILE A 338 -22.18 10.08 9.53
C ILE A 338 -21.18 10.00 10.67
N GLU A 339 -21.01 8.81 11.27
CA GLU A 339 -20.08 8.58 12.35
C GLU A 339 -19.44 7.18 12.27
N ASN A 340 -18.13 7.08 12.52
CA ASN A 340 -17.35 5.84 12.45
C ASN A 340 -17.52 5.09 11.13
N CYS A 341 -17.48 5.82 10.01
CA CYS A 341 -17.73 5.27 8.68
C CYS A 341 -16.55 5.48 7.73
N ILE A 342 -16.44 4.59 6.75
CA ILE A 342 -15.71 4.82 5.50
C ILE A 342 -16.75 4.91 4.39
N VAL A 343 -16.89 6.06 3.74
CA VAL A 343 -17.79 6.25 2.61
C VAL A 343 -17.03 6.09 1.31
N GLU A 344 -17.44 5.12 0.49
CA GLU A 344 -16.79 4.78 -0.77
C GLU A 344 -16.93 5.90 -1.81
N SER A 345 -15.91 6.02 -2.67
CA SER A 345 -15.80 7.06 -3.69
C SER A 345 -16.96 7.09 -4.67
N ARG A 346 -17.27 8.30 -5.14
CA ARG A 346 -18.30 8.55 -6.18
C ARG A 346 -19.71 8.16 -5.76
N GLY A 347 -19.94 7.99 -4.45
CA GLY A 347 -21.27 7.74 -3.89
C GLY A 347 -22.09 9.01 -3.74
N THR A 348 -23.41 8.87 -3.76
CA THR A 348 -24.37 9.94 -3.43
C THR A 348 -25.13 9.53 -2.18
N ILE A 349 -24.86 10.19 -1.08
CA ILE A 349 -25.62 10.04 0.17
C ILE A 349 -26.84 10.97 0.09
N ARG A 350 -28.02 10.41 0.19
CA ARG A 350 -29.28 11.19 0.15
C ARG A 350 -29.42 12.07 1.37
N ALA A 351 -30.14 13.17 1.24
CA ALA A 351 -30.48 14.03 2.36
C ALA A 351 -31.26 13.26 3.45
N ASN A 352 -31.17 13.72 4.69
CA ASN A 352 -31.81 13.13 5.88
C ASN A 352 -31.38 11.68 6.17
N SER A 353 -30.17 11.31 5.74
CA SER A 353 -29.61 9.96 5.97
C SER A 353 -28.84 9.91 7.30
N ARG A 354 -28.76 8.71 7.89
CA ARG A 354 -27.98 8.44 9.09
C ARG A 354 -27.16 7.15 8.93
N TYR A 355 -25.85 7.26 9.05
CA TYR A 355 -24.92 6.12 9.02
C TYR A 355 -24.03 6.18 10.27
N VAL A 356 -24.05 5.11 11.06
CA VAL A 356 -23.26 4.98 12.28
C VAL A 356 -22.64 3.59 12.35
N GLY A 357 -21.34 3.51 12.61
CA GLY A 357 -20.66 2.27 12.97
C GLY A 357 -20.75 2.06 14.48
N GLU A 358 -21.74 1.27 14.93
CA GLU A 358 -22.02 1.05 16.36
C GLU A 358 -21.00 0.08 16.99
N ASP A 359 -20.68 -1.02 16.29
CA ASP A 359 -19.76 -2.07 16.74
C ASP A 359 -18.43 -2.08 15.97
N GLY A 360 -18.00 -0.91 15.51
CA GLY A 360 -16.79 -0.77 14.70
C GLY A 360 -16.99 0.10 13.46
N ILE A 361 -16.11 -0.04 12.48
CA ILE A 361 -16.14 0.78 11.27
C ILE A 361 -17.18 0.24 10.29
N LYS A 362 -18.10 1.13 9.87
CA LYS A 362 -19.08 0.85 8.83
C LYS A 362 -18.57 1.31 7.47
N ILE A 363 -18.59 0.42 6.48
CA ILE A 363 -18.34 0.78 5.08
C ILE A 363 -19.67 1.14 4.43
N VAL A 364 -19.74 2.33 3.84
CA VAL A 364 -20.93 2.84 3.17
C VAL A 364 -20.65 2.90 1.67
N VAL A 365 -21.39 2.11 0.89
CA VAL A 365 -21.29 2.06 -0.56
C VAL A 365 -22.64 2.43 -1.15
N GLU A 366 -22.73 3.64 -1.68
CA GLU A 366 -23.95 4.14 -2.32
C GLU A 366 -23.74 4.34 -3.80
N LYS A 367 -24.82 4.14 -4.58
CA LYS A 367 -24.78 4.35 -6.03
C LYS A 367 -24.61 5.84 -6.36
N ASN A 368 -23.93 6.11 -7.45
CA ASN A 368 -23.81 7.46 -7.97
C ASN A 368 -25.07 7.82 -8.77
N GLU A 369 -26.03 8.46 -8.12
CA GLU A 369 -27.29 8.87 -8.76
C GLU A 369 -27.14 10.08 -9.70
N ARG A 370 -25.97 10.76 -9.72
CA ARG A 370 -25.74 11.93 -10.58
C ARG A 370 -25.52 11.58 -12.05
N TYR A 371 -25.19 10.32 -12.35
CA TYR A 371 -24.90 9.85 -13.73
C TYR A 371 -25.92 8.83 -14.22
N VAL A 372 -27.03 8.67 -13.53
CA VAL A 372 -28.18 7.89 -14.01
C VAL A 372 -29.15 8.89 -14.69
N LEU A 373 -28.79 9.32 -15.88
CA LEU A 373 -29.68 9.93 -16.88
C LEU A 373 -29.62 9.10 -18.13
#